data_d0038e8251de1be1b1496f9353fc0838
#
_entry.id   d0038e8251de1be1b1496f9353fc0838
#
_cell.length_a   1.000
_cell.length_b   1.000
_cell.length_c   1.000
_cell.angle_alpha   90.00
_cell.angle_beta   90.00
_cell.angle_gamma   90.00
#
_symmetry.space_group_name_H-M   'P 1'
#
loop_
_entity.id
_entity.type
_entity.pdbx_description
1 polymer ?
#
loop_
_entity_poly.entity_id
_entity_poly.type
_entity_poly.pdbx_seq_one_letter_code
_entity_poly.pdbx_strand_id
1 'polypeptide(L)'
;IPYDQKEGGGNKPKEDVSAYRLAYPGDIVMNSMNVLSGSVGLSQYFGCVSPVYYMLRPFDAKEDVRYYNYIFQTTVFQRSLYGLGNGILIKESGNGKLNTIRMRIPMDKFGGLFIPVASKSEQKIIADYLDKICAEIDALTADIQTQIDTLEQYKRSVITEAVTKGLNPDAEMKDSGIQWIGT
;
A
#
# COMPACT_ATOMS: atom_id res chain seq x y z
N ILE A 1 0.06 0.66 -9.84
CA ILE A 1 0.56 -0.61 -10.38
C ILE A 1 -0.23 -0.92 -11.65
N PRO A 2 0.42 -1.26 -12.77
CA PRO A 2 -0.23 -1.74 -13.98
C PRO A 2 -1.15 -2.94 -13.71
N TYR A 3 -2.20 -3.06 -14.51
CA TYR A 3 -3.22 -4.07 -14.26
C TYR A 3 -2.69 -5.50 -14.35
N ASP A 4 -1.79 -5.75 -15.27
CA ASP A 4 -1.11 -7.03 -15.52
C ASP A 4 -0.13 -7.43 -14.39
N GLN A 5 0.32 -6.46 -13.58
CA GLN A 5 1.22 -6.67 -12.44
C GLN A 5 0.46 -6.73 -11.10
N LYS A 6 -0.86 -6.67 -11.14
CA LYS A 6 -1.68 -6.64 -9.94
C LYS A 6 -1.95 -8.05 -9.42
N GLU A 7 -1.39 -8.38 -8.26
CA GLU A 7 -1.73 -9.59 -7.53
C GLU A 7 -3.07 -9.45 -6.77
N GLY A 8 -3.82 -10.54 -6.67
CA GLY A 8 -5.01 -10.59 -5.82
C GLY A 8 -6.33 -10.11 -6.44
N GLY A 9 -6.38 -9.95 -7.76
CA GLY A 9 -7.62 -9.64 -8.47
C GLY A 9 -8.05 -8.17 -8.37
N GLY A 10 -9.28 -7.88 -8.67
CA GLY A 10 -9.88 -6.54 -8.70
C GLY A 10 -10.78 -6.40 -9.93
N ASN A 11 -11.45 -5.27 -10.06
CA ASN A 11 -12.29 -5.00 -11.22
C ASN A 11 -11.43 -4.92 -12.49
N LYS A 12 -11.79 -5.72 -13.48
CA LYS A 12 -11.16 -5.64 -14.81
C LYS A 12 -11.40 -4.25 -15.42
N PRO A 13 -10.45 -3.72 -16.20
CA PRO A 13 -10.68 -2.52 -17.01
C PRO A 13 -11.90 -2.76 -17.91
N LYS A 14 -12.68 -1.70 -18.14
CA LYS A 14 -13.73 -1.76 -19.14
C LYS A 14 -13.10 -1.76 -20.54
N GLU A 15 -13.77 -2.37 -21.51
CA GLU A 15 -13.36 -2.32 -22.91
C GLU A 15 -13.37 -0.87 -23.43
N ASP A 16 -14.42 -0.11 -23.09
CA ASP A 16 -14.48 1.32 -23.35
C ASP A 16 -13.76 2.12 -22.25
N VAL A 17 -12.63 2.69 -22.61
CA VAL A 17 -11.79 3.53 -21.75
C VAL A 17 -11.94 5.03 -22.07
N SER A 18 -12.89 5.44 -22.91
CA SER A 18 -13.08 6.84 -23.33
C SER A 18 -13.29 7.81 -22.15
N ALA A 19 -13.93 7.33 -21.07
CA ALA A 19 -14.15 8.08 -19.84
C ALA A 19 -12.95 8.03 -18.87
N TYR A 20 -11.90 7.26 -19.17
CA TYR A 20 -10.73 7.14 -18.30
C TYR A 20 -9.86 8.38 -18.39
N ARG A 21 -9.08 8.62 -17.35
CA ARG A 21 -8.17 9.75 -17.24
C ARG A 21 -6.73 9.29 -17.38
N LEU A 22 -5.90 10.13 -17.99
CA LEU A 22 -4.47 9.85 -18.13
C LEU A 22 -3.74 10.20 -16.83
N ALA A 23 -2.93 9.29 -16.35
CA ALA A 23 -1.96 9.50 -15.29
C ALA A 23 -0.55 9.45 -15.89
N TYR A 24 0.31 10.33 -15.43
CA TYR A 24 1.71 10.44 -15.85
C TYR A 24 2.64 10.13 -14.67
N PRO A 25 3.88 9.70 -14.93
CA PRO A 25 4.89 9.63 -13.87
C PRO A 25 5.01 10.96 -13.13
N GLY A 26 4.99 10.92 -11.80
CA GLY A 26 5.01 12.11 -10.95
C GLY A 26 3.64 12.71 -10.63
N ASP A 27 2.55 12.22 -11.21
CA ASP A 27 1.21 12.61 -10.75
C ASP A 27 0.90 11.99 -9.38
N ILE A 28 0.25 12.74 -8.51
CA ILE A 28 -0.41 12.17 -7.34
C ILE A 28 -1.74 11.59 -7.80
N VAL A 29 -1.86 10.27 -7.74
CA VAL A 29 -3.07 9.53 -8.10
C VAL A 29 -3.83 9.21 -6.82
N MET A 30 -5.03 9.76 -6.70
CA MET A 30 -5.87 9.66 -5.51
C MET A 30 -7.21 9.02 -5.86
N ASN A 31 -7.58 7.97 -5.14
CA ASN A 31 -8.90 7.37 -5.27
C ASN A 31 -9.92 8.17 -4.46
N SER A 32 -10.82 8.89 -5.14
CA SER A 32 -11.84 9.74 -4.49
C SER A 32 -12.83 8.98 -3.58
N MET A 33 -12.91 7.66 -3.73
CA MET A 33 -13.77 6.81 -2.91
C MET A 33 -13.06 6.23 -1.67
N ASN A 34 -11.73 6.09 -1.75
CA ASN A 34 -10.92 5.43 -0.71
C ASN A 34 -9.81 6.34 -0.16
N VAL A 35 -9.84 7.62 -0.44
CA VAL A 35 -8.83 8.57 0.07
C VAL A 35 -8.78 8.61 1.59
N LEU A 36 -9.91 8.42 2.26
CA LEU A 36 -9.99 8.33 3.74
C LEU A 36 -9.24 7.13 4.32
N SER A 37 -9.05 6.07 3.52
CA SER A 37 -8.24 4.91 3.89
C SER A 37 -6.82 4.97 3.31
N GLY A 38 -6.38 6.14 2.86
CA GLY A 38 -5.01 6.36 2.39
C GLY A 38 -4.75 5.90 0.95
N SER A 39 -5.80 5.74 0.12
CA SER A 39 -5.60 5.39 -1.30
C SER A 39 -5.13 6.59 -2.12
N VAL A 40 -3.90 7.00 -1.88
CA VAL A 40 -3.18 8.08 -2.56
C VAL A 40 -1.71 7.69 -2.72
N GLY A 41 -1.11 8.08 -3.83
CA GLY A 41 0.31 7.82 -4.08
C GLY A 41 0.81 8.44 -5.38
N LEU A 42 2.12 8.52 -5.52
CA LEU A 42 2.77 8.98 -6.74
C LEU A 42 2.74 7.91 -7.82
N SER A 43 2.35 8.29 -9.02
CA SER A 43 2.43 7.41 -10.18
C SER A 43 3.87 7.31 -10.68
N GLN A 44 4.31 6.08 -10.90
CA GLN A 44 5.56 5.77 -11.59
C GLN A 44 5.32 5.43 -13.07
N TYR A 45 4.05 5.34 -13.47
CA TYR A 45 3.65 4.83 -14.78
C TYR A 45 2.85 5.87 -15.57
N PHE A 46 3.01 5.81 -16.89
CA PHE A 46 2.07 6.42 -17.81
C PHE A 46 0.96 5.41 -18.12
N GLY A 47 -0.30 5.85 -18.00
CA GLY A 47 -1.43 4.96 -18.30
C GLY A 47 -2.78 5.62 -18.06
N CYS A 48 -3.85 4.88 -18.27
CA CYS A 48 -5.19 5.34 -18.00
C CYS A 48 -5.74 4.75 -16.70
N VAL A 49 -6.45 5.56 -15.94
CA VAL A 49 -7.09 5.21 -14.68
C VAL A 49 -8.57 5.49 -14.72
N SER A 50 -9.34 4.72 -13.98
CA SER A 50 -10.78 4.86 -13.87
C SER A 50 -11.19 6.29 -13.46
N PRO A 51 -12.37 6.79 -13.87
CA PRO A 51 -12.87 8.13 -13.56
C PRO A 51 -13.01 8.46 -12.07
N VAL A 52 -12.95 7.46 -11.18
CA VAL A 52 -12.99 7.66 -9.74
C VAL A 52 -11.67 8.19 -9.17
N TYR A 53 -10.59 8.15 -9.96
CA TYR A 53 -9.29 8.67 -9.55
C TYR A 53 -9.13 10.13 -9.95
N TYR A 54 -8.51 10.89 -9.06
CA TYR A 54 -8.02 12.25 -9.31
C TYR A 54 -6.52 12.21 -9.56
N MET A 55 -6.07 12.93 -10.59
CA MET A 55 -4.66 13.20 -10.84
C MET A 55 -4.37 14.64 -10.44
N LEU A 56 -3.46 14.80 -9.49
CA LEU A 56 -3.09 16.08 -8.92
C LEU A 56 -1.63 16.37 -9.29
N ARG A 57 -1.36 17.61 -9.65
CA ARG A 57 -0.03 18.13 -9.98
C ARG A 57 0.15 19.48 -9.30
N PRO A 58 1.35 19.82 -8.84
CA PRO A 58 1.65 21.19 -8.45
C PRO A 58 1.41 22.13 -9.64
N PHE A 59 0.90 23.31 -9.37
CA PHE A 59 0.77 24.35 -10.40
C PHE A 59 2.14 24.89 -10.84
N ASP A 60 3.07 25.05 -9.90
CA ASP A 60 4.45 25.42 -10.15
C ASP A 60 5.33 24.16 -10.19
N ALA A 61 5.97 23.89 -11.33
CA ALA A 61 6.87 22.74 -11.50
C ALA A 61 8.10 22.76 -10.57
N LYS A 62 8.37 23.88 -9.88
CA LYS A 62 9.44 23.99 -8.89
C LYS A 62 9.04 23.48 -7.50
N GLU A 63 7.78 23.17 -7.28
CA GLU A 63 7.31 22.57 -6.04
C GLU A 63 7.59 21.07 -6.02
N ASP A 64 7.91 20.52 -4.86
CA ASP A 64 8.18 19.10 -4.71
C ASP A 64 6.85 18.33 -4.51
N VAL A 65 6.45 17.60 -5.54
CA VAL A 65 5.21 16.81 -5.53
C VAL A 65 5.19 15.75 -4.42
N ARG A 66 6.36 15.24 -4.00
CA ARG A 66 6.50 14.25 -2.92
C ARG A 66 6.04 14.83 -1.59
N TYR A 67 6.33 16.11 -1.33
CA TYR A 67 5.88 16.82 -0.15
C TYR A 67 4.34 16.78 -0.01
N TYR A 68 3.62 17.09 -1.09
CA TYR A 68 2.15 17.04 -1.10
C TYR A 68 1.63 15.61 -1.00
N ASN A 69 2.29 14.66 -1.63
CA ASN A 69 1.95 13.25 -1.50
C ASN A 69 2.03 12.79 -0.04
N TYR A 70 3.07 13.18 0.70
CA TYR A 70 3.20 12.89 2.12
C TYR A 70 2.08 13.54 2.96
N ILE A 71 1.73 14.81 2.68
CA ILE A 71 0.59 15.46 3.36
C ILE A 71 -0.68 14.64 3.18
N PHE A 72 -0.99 14.22 1.95
CA PHE A 72 -2.20 13.47 1.65
C PHE A 72 -2.22 12.06 2.26
N GLN A 73 -1.09 11.52 2.60
CA GLN A 73 -0.97 10.23 3.30
C GLN A 73 -1.13 10.36 4.82
N THR A 74 -1.09 11.56 5.38
CA THR A 74 -1.24 11.73 6.83
C THR A 74 -2.65 11.41 7.32
N THR A 75 -2.73 10.77 8.48
CA THR A 75 -4.01 10.52 9.15
C THR A 75 -4.76 11.82 9.46
N VAL A 76 -4.05 12.91 9.76
CA VAL A 76 -4.64 14.23 10.02
C VAL A 76 -5.35 14.74 8.79
N PHE A 77 -4.71 14.69 7.62
CA PHE A 77 -5.34 15.08 6.36
C PHE A 77 -6.54 14.18 6.04
N GLN A 78 -6.39 12.87 6.15
CA GLN A 78 -7.48 11.93 5.90
C GLN A 78 -8.69 12.19 6.79
N ARG A 79 -8.46 12.52 8.06
CA ARG A 79 -9.53 12.88 9.00
C ARG A 79 -10.19 14.22 8.67
N SER A 80 -9.47 15.19 8.11
CA SER A 80 -10.06 16.47 7.67
C SER A 80 -11.07 16.31 6.54
N LEU A 81 -11.05 15.18 5.84
CA LEU A 81 -12.00 14.86 4.77
C LEU A 81 -13.36 14.34 5.30
N TYR A 82 -13.47 14.09 6.62
CA TYR A 82 -14.74 13.66 7.20
C TYR A 82 -15.83 14.71 6.95
N GLY A 83 -16.99 14.23 6.54
CA GLY A 83 -18.15 15.07 6.25
C GLY A 83 -18.13 15.76 4.88
N LEU A 84 -17.03 15.67 4.12
CA LEU A 84 -16.97 16.23 2.77
C LEU A 84 -17.52 15.29 1.69
N GLY A 85 -17.57 14.00 1.99
CA GLY A 85 -18.00 12.98 1.04
C GLY A 85 -19.51 12.86 0.92
N ASN A 86 -19.97 12.49 -0.26
CA ASN A 86 -21.33 12.08 -0.52
C ASN A 86 -21.39 10.54 -0.51
N GLY A 87 -22.16 9.94 0.41
CA GLY A 87 -22.30 8.48 0.52
C GLY A 87 -22.45 7.97 1.95
N ILE A 88 -22.55 6.67 2.11
CA ILE A 88 -22.93 6.00 3.34
C ILE A 88 -21.72 5.39 4.04
N LEU A 89 -21.59 5.66 5.35
CA LEU A 89 -20.82 4.97 6.37
C LEU A 89 -19.30 4.90 6.27
N ILE A 90 -18.68 5.58 7.21
CA ILE A 90 -17.30 5.42 7.64
C ILE A 90 -17.28 4.37 8.76
N LYS A 91 -16.49 3.32 8.63
CA LYS A 91 -16.17 2.39 9.72
C LYS A 91 -14.68 2.51 10.07
N GLU A 92 -14.39 2.67 11.34
CA GLU A 92 -13.04 2.53 11.85
C GLU A 92 -12.79 1.04 12.12
N SER A 93 -11.72 0.48 11.56
CA SER A 93 -11.27 -0.86 11.88
C SER A 93 -10.48 -0.84 13.20
N GLY A 94 -10.41 -1.97 13.89
CA GLY A 94 -9.75 -2.08 15.20
C GLY A 94 -8.27 -1.67 15.26
N ASN A 95 -7.64 -1.44 14.10
CA ASN A 95 -6.27 -0.92 13.99
C ASN A 95 -6.24 0.61 13.70
N GLY A 96 -7.35 1.33 13.86
CA GLY A 96 -7.46 2.76 13.60
C GLY A 96 -7.57 3.15 12.13
N LYS A 97 -7.61 2.18 11.21
CA LYS A 97 -7.76 2.44 9.78
C LYS A 97 -9.22 2.66 9.42
N LEU A 98 -9.46 3.73 8.66
CA LEU A 98 -10.78 4.10 8.20
C LEU A 98 -11.15 3.32 6.92
N ASN A 99 -12.26 2.60 6.99
CA ASN A 99 -12.84 1.93 5.83
C ASN A 99 -14.12 2.63 5.41
N THR A 100 -14.23 3.01 4.14
CA THR A 100 -15.44 3.64 3.59
C THR A 100 -16.18 2.68 2.68
N ILE A 101 -17.47 2.56 2.91
CA ILE A 101 -18.37 1.83 2.02
C ILE A 101 -19.08 2.86 1.14
N ARG A 102 -18.54 3.10 -0.08
CA ARG A 102 -19.14 3.94 -1.12
C ARG A 102 -19.26 5.44 -0.80
N MET A 103 -18.28 6.04 -0.16
CA MET A 103 -18.20 7.50 -0.07
C MET A 103 -17.32 8.02 -1.21
N ARG A 104 -17.76 9.07 -1.90
CA ARG A 104 -16.95 9.79 -2.88
C ARG A 104 -16.81 11.24 -2.41
N ILE A 105 -15.57 11.73 -2.41
CA ILE A 105 -15.31 13.15 -2.15
C ILE A 105 -15.33 13.87 -3.51
N PRO A 106 -16.28 14.80 -3.71
CA PRO A 106 -16.33 15.60 -4.93
C PRO A 106 -15.10 16.51 -5.05
N MET A 107 -14.65 16.78 -6.29
CA MET A 107 -13.45 17.58 -6.51
C MET A 107 -13.61 19.04 -6.06
N ASP A 108 -14.79 19.62 -6.17
CA ASP A 108 -15.09 20.96 -5.68
C ASP A 108 -14.90 21.10 -4.18
N LYS A 109 -15.35 20.11 -3.41
CA LYS A 109 -15.12 20.07 -1.95
C LYS A 109 -13.66 19.80 -1.62
N PHE A 110 -13.03 18.87 -2.35
CA PHE A 110 -11.61 18.58 -2.17
C PHE A 110 -10.73 19.79 -2.49
N GLY A 111 -11.02 20.50 -3.59
CA GLY A 111 -10.28 21.70 -3.98
C GLY A 111 -10.45 22.92 -3.06
N GLY A 112 -11.45 22.89 -2.18
CA GLY A 112 -11.65 23.91 -1.13
C GLY A 112 -10.85 23.68 0.16
N LEU A 113 -10.06 22.61 0.23
CA LEU A 113 -9.26 22.29 1.42
C LEU A 113 -7.99 23.15 1.49
N PHE A 114 -7.66 23.56 2.71
CA PHE A 114 -6.38 24.20 2.99
C PHE A 114 -5.36 23.16 3.43
N ILE A 115 -4.17 23.25 2.86
CA ILE A 115 -3.02 22.41 3.21
C ILE A 115 -1.84 23.32 3.56
N PRO A 116 -0.93 22.90 4.44
CA PRO A 116 0.28 23.65 4.73
C PRO A 116 1.18 23.66 3.51
N VAL A 117 1.75 24.83 3.19
CA VAL A 117 2.70 25.00 2.10
C VAL A 117 3.99 25.54 2.68
N ALA A 118 5.02 24.69 2.74
CA ALA A 118 6.36 25.08 3.11
C ALA A 118 7.08 25.79 1.95
N SER A 119 8.20 26.46 2.21
CA SER A 119 9.05 26.98 1.14
C SER A 119 9.57 25.83 0.25
N LYS A 120 9.86 26.11 -1.02
CA LYS A 120 10.31 25.07 -1.97
C LYS A 120 11.56 24.33 -1.51
N SER A 121 12.46 25.01 -0.83
CA SER A 121 13.65 24.41 -0.22
C SER A 121 13.30 23.47 0.94
N GLU A 122 12.36 23.86 1.79
CA GLU A 122 11.87 23.03 2.89
C GLU A 122 11.07 21.83 2.39
N GLN A 123 10.22 22.01 1.37
CA GLN A 123 9.49 20.90 0.73
C GLN A 123 10.46 19.80 0.31
N LYS A 124 11.56 20.18 -0.37
CA LYS A 124 12.58 19.22 -0.81
C LYS A 124 13.27 18.53 0.37
N ILE A 125 13.69 19.28 1.39
CA ILE A 125 14.37 18.73 2.58
C ILE A 125 13.44 17.75 3.30
N ILE A 126 12.18 18.10 3.48
CA ILE A 126 11.20 17.24 4.14
C ILE A 126 10.95 15.98 3.31
N ALA A 127 10.77 16.10 2.01
CA ALA A 127 10.54 14.97 1.12
C ALA A 127 11.74 14.01 1.09
N ASP A 128 12.98 14.54 0.94
CA ASP A 128 14.20 13.74 0.94
C ASP A 128 14.40 13.00 2.28
N TYR A 129 14.11 13.65 3.40
CA TYR A 129 14.16 13.03 4.72
C TYR A 129 13.15 11.88 4.85
N LEU A 130 11.89 12.13 4.45
CA LEU A 130 10.84 11.13 4.55
C LEU A 130 11.08 9.97 3.59
N ASP A 131 11.54 10.21 2.37
CA ASP A 131 11.90 9.15 1.42
C ASP A 131 12.97 8.22 2.03
N LYS A 132 14.01 8.81 2.64
CA LYS A 132 15.06 8.03 3.30
C LYS A 132 14.52 7.17 4.44
N ILE A 133 13.78 7.77 5.38
CA ILE A 133 13.26 7.06 6.54
C ILE A 133 12.24 5.99 6.15
N CYS A 134 11.35 6.28 5.20
CA CYS A 134 10.39 5.30 4.69
C CYS A 134 11.10 4.12 4.03
N ALA A 135 12.14 4.37 3.21
CA ALA A 135 12.91 3.29 2.59
C ALA A 135 13.64 2.42 3.63
N GLU A 136 14.18 3.01 4.70
CA GLU A 136 14.78 2.25 5.81
C GLU A 136 13.74 1.38 6.54
N ILE A 137 12.54 1.91 6.79
CA ILE A 137 11.44 1.17 7.40
C ILE A 137 10.98 0.02 6.49
N ASP A 138 10.84 0.28 5.20
CA ASP A 138 10.41 -0.74 4.23
C ASP A 138 11.44 -1.89 4.14
N ALA A 139 12.74 -1.57 4.14
CA ALA A 139 13.81 -2.56 4.16
C ALA A 139 13.77 -3.42 5.45
N LEU A 140 13.62 -2.79 6.61
CA LEU A 140 13.49 -3.51 7.89
C LEU A 140 12.25 -4.40 7.91
N THR A 141 11.15 -3.94 7.34
CA THR A 141 9.90 -4.72 7.25
C THR A 141 10.08 -5.96 6.38
N ALA A 142 10.79 -5.83 5.25
CA ALA A 142 11.11 -6.94 4.38
C ALA A 142 12.05 -7.97 5.06
N ASP A 143 13.05 -7.50 5.80
CA ASP A 143 13.95 -8.37 6.58
C ASP A 143 13.19 -9.15 7.66
N ILE A 144 12.30 -8.48 8.41
CA ILE A 144 11.48 -9.13 9.44
C ILE A 144 10.57 -10.19 8.80
N GLN A 145 9.95 -9.90 7.65
CA GLN A 145 9.12 -10.88 6.94
C GLN A 145 9.95 -12.11 6.53
N THR A 146 11.16 -11.90 6.03
CA THR A 146 12.09 -13.00 5.69
C THR A 146 12.44 -13.84 6.91
N GLN A 147 12.65 -13.22 8.07
CA GLN A 147 12.91 -13.95 9.33
C GLN A 147 11.68 -14.75 9.76
N ILE A 148 10.48 -14.21 9.66
CA ILE A 148 9.23 -14.93 9.96
C ILE A 148 9.11 -16.18 9.08
N ASP A 149 9.28 -16.02 7.76
CA ASP A 149 9.18 -17.13 6.81
C ASP A 149 10.22 -18.23 7.10
N THR A 150 11.45 -17.83 7.46
CA THR A 150 12.53 -18.73 7.83
C THR A 150 12.20 -19.51 9.12
N LEU A 151 11.67 -18.83 10.14
CA LEU A 151 11.26 -19.46 11.39
C LEU A 151 10.09 -20.42 11.20
N GLU A 152 9.15 -20.10 10.32
CA GLU A 152 8.07 -21.02 9.96
C GLU A 152 8.58 -22.29 9.28
N GLN A 153 9.55 -22.15 8.35
CA GLN A 153 10.20 -23.28 7.70
C GLN A 153 10.96 -24.13 8.72
N TYR A 154 11.74 -23.49 9.59
CA TYR A 154 12.47 -24.18 10.66
C TYR A 154 11.53 -24.95 11.60
N LYS A 155 10.43 -24.32 12.02
CA LYS A 155 9.41 -24.99 12.84
C LYS A 155 8.87 -26.24 12.16
N ARG A 156 8.54 -26.16 10.86
CA ARG A 156 8.07 -27.33 10.09
C ARG A 156 9.14 -28.42 10.01
N SER A 157 10.40 -28.05 9.77
CA SER A 157 11.52 -28.98 9.72
C SER A 157 11.73 -29.73 11.03
N VAL A 158 11.76 -29.00 12.16
CA VAL A 158 11.90 -29.59 13.50
C VAL A 158 10.75 -30.55 13.82
N ILE A 159 9.51 -30.17 13.52
CA ILE A 159 8.35 -31.04 13.73
C ILE A 159 8.48 -32.32 12.86
N THR A 160 8.81 -32.16 11.59
CA THR A 160 8.98 -33.30 10.68
C THR A 160 10.08 -34.23 11.17
N GLU A 161 11.22 -33.67 11.53
CA GLU A 161 12.36 -34.47 12.01
C GLU A 161 12.02 -35.23 13.30
N ALA A 162 11.40 -34.54 14.27
CA ALA A 162 11.03 -35.17 15.55
C ALA A 162 9.98 -36.29 15.35
N VAL A 163 9.04 -36.12 14.43
CA VAL A 163 7.98 -37.12 14.19
C VAL A 163 8.47 -38.28 13.33
N THR A 164 9.39 -38.05 12.39
CA THR A 164 9.87 -39.11 11.49
C THR A 164 11.11 -39.84 12.01
N LYS A 165 12.03 -39.12 12.65
CA LYS A 165 13.30 -39.68 13.13
C LYS A 165 13.36 -39.89 14.64
N GLY A 166 12.38 -39.35 15.38
CA GLY A 166 12.38 -39.38 16.84
C GLY A 166 13.32 -38.34 17.45
N LEU A 167 13.48 -38.40 18.77
CA LEU A 167 14.29 -37.45 19.56
C LEU A 167 15.69 -38.00 19.93
N ASN A 168 15.93 -39.27 19.69
CA ASN A 168 17.23 -39.90 20.00
C ASN A 168 18.07 -39.97 18.72
N PRO A 169 19.16 -39.18 18.61
CA PRO A 169 20.01 -39.19 17.41
C PRO A 169 20.76 -40.49 17.19
N ASP A 170 20.92 -41.31 18.26
CA ASP A 170 21.66 -42.58 18.22
C ASP A 170 20.73 -43.78 18.00
N ALA A 171 19.45 -43.56 17.70
CA ALA A 171 18.51 -44.65 17.43
C ALA A 171 18.80 -45.30 16.09
N GLU A 172 18.82 -46.67 16.08
CA GLU A 172 18.88 -47.41 14.81
C GLU A 172 17.63 -47.12 13.96
N MET A 173 17.86 -46.51 12.82
CA MET A 173 16.79 -46.16 11.86
C MET A 173 16.40 -47.40 11.06
N LYS A 174 15.11 -47.62 10.88
CA LYS A 174 14.53 -48.66 10.04
C LYS A 174 13.75 -48.01 8.88
N ASP A 175 13.80 -48.68 7.75
CA ASP A 175 12.95 -48.27 6.61
C ASP A 175 11.48 -48.38 7.03
N SER A 176 10.78 -47.25 6.96
CA SER A 176 9.36 -47.16 7.33
C SER A 176 8.45 -47.88 6.31
N GLY A 177 8.92 -48.20 5.12
CA GLY A 177 8.12 -48.68 4.00
C GLY A 177 7.16 -47.60 3.44
N ILE A 178 7.25 -46.38 3.93
CA ILE A 178 6.40 -45.26 3.51
C ILE A 178 7.26 -44.18 2.85
N GLN A 179 7.04 -43.94 1.59
CA GLN A 179 7.90 -43.11 0.71
C GLN A 179 8.18 -41.71 1.27
N TRP A 180 7.22 -41.07 1.96
CA TRP A 180 7.37 -39.70 2.47
C TRP A 180 8.00 -39.64 3.88
N ILE A 181 8.14 -40.77 4.59
CA ILE A 181 8.83 -40.86 5.87
C ILE A 181 10.32 -41.16 5.67
N GLY A 182 10.63 -42.05 4.73
CA GLY A 182 11.98 -42.54 4.50
C GLY A 182 12.46 -43.54 5.54
N THR A 183 13.75 -43.51 5.79
CA THR A 183 14.42 -44.29 6.89
C THR A 183 14.54 -43.45 8.12
#